data_bf623585907201da161551d46736c40c
#
_entry.id   bf623585907201da161551d46736c40c
#
_cell.length_a   1.000
_cell.length_b   1.000
_cell.length_c   1.000
_cell.angle_alpha   90.00
_cell.angle_beta   90.00
_cell.angle_gamma   90.00
#
_symmetry.space_group_name_H-M   'P 1'
#
loop_
_entity.id
_entity.type
_entity.pdbx_description
1 polymer ?
#
loop_
_entity_poly.entity_id
_entity_poly.type
_entity_poly.pdbx_seq_one_letter_code
_entity_poly.pdbx_strand_id
1 'polypeptide(L)'
;MMEKPVAIVTGGATGIGAACCRALAAEGFYVGIHYRKSAEKAQTLLREIKDGFLIKADLANIDDVEKMVSFIKETAGRVDVLVNNAGQSINADILSMKIEQFDEQRSLTRGVWYLTKRILRQFMLRKAAGRIINISSVVGHTGNAGQIPYTMEKAALDAFTKSLAQELRGRDILVNSIAPGFIETDMTETLPPEVKDRIMAGIALGRIGRPEEIAQVVAFLAVKGSYITGSVIHVNGGLYGG
;
A
#
# COMPACT_ATOMS: atom_id res chain seq x y z
N MET A 1 -22.43 12.21 -10.44
CA MET A 1 -21.04 12.00 -9.94
C MET A 1 -21.13 11.89 -8.43
N MET A 2 -20.38 11.00 -7.83
CA MET A 2 -20.35 10.86 -6.38
C MET A 2 -19.87 12.16 -5.73
N GLU A 3 -20.58 12.65 -4.71
CA GLU A 3 -20.21 13.88 -4.00
C GLU A 3 -19.02 13.64 -3.05
N LYS A 4 -18.93 12.44 -2.44
CA LYS A 4 -17.83 12.07 -1.55
C LYS A 4 -16.53 11.82 -2.32
N PRO A 5 -15.38 12.19 -1.76
CA PRO A 5 -14.08 11.78 -2.30
C PRO A 5 -13.91 10.26 -2.22
N VAL A 6 -13.21 9.69 -3.20
CA VAL A 6 -13.04 8.23 -3.34
C VAL A 6 -11.61 7.83 -3.07
N ALA A 7 -11.43 6.86 -2.18
CA ALA A 7 -10.14 6.24 -1.89
C ALA A 7 -10.14 4.77 -2.32
N ILE A 8 -9.11 4.34 -3.02
CA ILE A 8 -8.89 2.93 -3.39
C ILE A 8 -7.73 2.39 -2.55
N VAL A 9 -7.94 1.29 -1.84
CA VAL A 9 -6.90 0.64 -1.03
C VAL A 9 -6.65 -0.77 -1.57
N THR A 10 -5.48 -1.00 -2.15
CA THR A 10 -5.11 -2.33 -2.61
C THR A 10 -4.70 -3.21 -1.42
N GLY A 11 -5.11 -4.50 -1.43
CA GLY A 11 -4.94 -5.37 -0.26
C GLY A 11 -5.66 -4.84 0.99
N GLY A 12 -6.82 -4.18 0.78
CA GLY A 12 -7.57 -3.48 1.81
C GLY A 12 -8.32 -4.38 2.80
N ALA A 13 -8.33 -5.69 2.62
CA ALA A 13 -9.14 -6.59 3.44
C ALA A 13 -8.50 -7.00 4.78
N THR A 14 -7.19 -6.81 4.96
CA THR A 14 -6.43 -7.31 6.13
C THR A 14 -5.32 -6.34 6.55
N GLY A 15 -4.84 -6.49 7.78
CA GLY A 15 -3.65 -5.82 8.31
C GLY A 15 -3.67 -4.31 8.09
N ILE A 16 -2.55 -3.77 7.61
CA ILE A 16 -2.38 -2.33 7.32
C ILE A 16 -3.45 -1.82 6.36
N GLY A 17 -3.78 -2.60 5.32
CA GLY A 17 -4.79 -2.19 4.34
C GLY A 17 -6.18 -2.01 4.96
N ALA A 18 -6.60 -2.90 5.85
CA ALA A 18 -7.89 -2.79 6.55
C ALA A 18 -7.92 -1.58 7.49
N ALA A 19 -6.83 -1.33 8.21
CA ALA A 19 -6.69 -0.13 9.03
C ALA A 19 -6.75 1.16 8.18
N CYS A 20 -6.11 1.17 7.01
CA CYS A 20 -6.20 2.29 6.06
C CYS A 20 -7.64 2.52 5.57
N CYS A 21 -8.38 1.45 5.26
CA CYS A 21 -9.78 1.57 4.85
C CYS A 21 -10.63 2.23 5.96
N ARG A 22 -10.46 1.80 7.22
CA ARG A 22 -11.15 2.41 8.37
C ARG A 22 -10.80 3.87 8.54
N ALA A 23 -9.51 4.19 8.52
CA ALA A 23 -9.04 5.57 8.72
C ALA A 23 -9.55 6.50 7.60
N LEU A 24 -9.52 6.08 6.35
CA LEU A 24 -10.03 6.87 5.22
C LEU A 24 -11.56 7.00 5.26
N ALA A 25 -12.28 5.95 5.67
CA ALA A 25 -13.73 6.05 5.87
C ALA A 25 -14.10 7.05 6.99
N ALA A 26 -13.34 7.08 8.08
CA ALA A 26 -13.50 8.05 9.16
C ALA A 26 -13.23 9.50 8.70
N GLU A 27 -12.38 9.70 7.71
CA GLU A 27 -12.14 11.00 7.05
C GLU A 27 -13.20 11.33 5.97
N GLY A 28 -14.26 10.53 5.85
CA GLY A 28 -15.38 10.78 4.94
C GLY A 28 -15.21 10.28 3.51
N PHE A 29 -14.21 9.47 3.22
CA PHE A 29 -14.04 8.87 1.90
C PHE A 29 -15.04 7.72 1.65
N TYR A 30 -15.47 7.59 0.41
CA TYR A 30 -16.07 6.37 -0.12
C TYR A 30 -14.95 5.41 -0.52
N VAL A 31 -14.84 4.26 0.15
CA VAL A 31 -13.64 3.42 0.10
C VAL A 31 -13.83 2.19 -0.79
N GLY A 32 -13.03 2.08 -1.86
CA GLY A 32 -12.87 0.86 -2.63
C GLY A 32 -11.90 -0.11 -1.95
N ILE A 33 -12.43 -1.19 -1.38
CA ILE A 33 -11.67 -2.24 -0.69
C ILE A 33 -11.24 -3.30 -1.71
N HIS A 34 -9.99 -3.24 -2.16
CA HIS A 34 -9.48 -4.28 -3.07
C HIS A 34 -8.98 -5.49 -2.29
N TYR A 35 -9.31 -6.68 -2.78
CA TYR A 35 -8.84 -7.98 -2.28
C TYR A 35 -8.61 -8.98 -3.42
N ARG A 36 -7.79 -10.00 -3.17
CA ARG A 36 -7.58 -11.12 -4.10
C ARG A 36 -8.31 -12.38 -3.62
N LYS A 37 -8.05 -12.82 -2.40
CA LYS A 37 -8.57 -14.08 -1.82
C LYS A 37 -9.47 -13.89 -0.60
N SER A 38 -9.32 -12.80 0.16
CA SER A 38 -9.94 -12.58 1.47
C SER A 38 -11.36 -11.97 1.36
N ALA A 39 -12.26 -12.60 0.63
CA ALA A 39 -13.60 -12.08 0.36
C ALA A 39 -14.44 -11.85 1.64
N GLU A 40 -14.43 -12.80 2.59
CA GLU A 40 -15.19 -12.71 3.83
C GLU A 40 -14.69 -11.57 4.73
N LYS A 41 -13.36 -11.41 4.87
CA LYS A 41 -12.77 -10.31 5.63
C LYS A 41 -13.10 -8.95 4.97
N ALA A 42 -13.04 -8.88 3.63
CA ALA A 42 -13.41 -7.68 2.88
C ALA A 42 -14.90 -7.32 3.07
N GLN A 43 -15.80 -8.32 3.02
CA GLN A 43 -17.24 -8.12 3.25
C GLN A 43 -17.55 -7.66 4.68
N THR A 44 -16.84 -8.22 5.67
CA THR A 44 -16.98 -7.83 7.07
C THR A 44 -16.53 -6.38 7.27
N LEU A 45 -15.38 -6.01 6.71
CA LEU A 45 -14.87 -4.64 6.76
C LEU A 45 -15.82 -3.65 6.06
N LEU A 46 -16.39 -4.01 4.90
CA LEU A 46 -17.35 -3.16 4.22
C LEU A 46 -18.60 -2.89 5.08
N ARG A 47 -19.11 -3.91 5.78
CA ARG A 47 -20.24 -3.73 6.72
C ARG A 47 -19.88 -2.81 7.88
N GLU A 48 -18.64 -2.85 8.35
CA GLU A 48 -18.14 -2.00 9.42
C GLU A 48 -18.04 -0.53 8.98
N ILE A 49 -17.37 -0.24 7.86
CA ILE A 49 -17.16 1.13 7.39
C ILE A 49 -18.40 1.74 6.71
N LYS A 50 -19.33 0.91 6.24
CA LYS A 50 -20.62 1.25 5.59
C LYS A 50 -20.48 1.97 4.24
N ASP A 51 -19.58 2.95 4.14
CA ASP A 51 -19.35 3.78 2.95
C ASP A 51 -18.22 3.21 2.08
N GLY A 52 -18.55 2.33 1.14
CA GLY A 52 -17.54 1.73 0.28
C GLY A 52 -18.07 0.70 -0.69
N PHE A 53 -17.16 0.03 -1.37
CA PHE A 53 -17.44 -1.06 -2.30
C PHE A 53 -16.27 -2.04 -2.37
N LEU A 54 -16.56 -3.26 -2.81
CA LEU A 54 -15.58 -4.32 -2.93
C LEU A 54 -15.01 -4.42 -4.34
N ILE A 55 -13.71 -4.68 -4.45
CA ILE A 55 -13.03 -4.87 -5.72
C ILE A 55 -12.22 -6.17 -5.64
N LYS A 56 -12.60 -7.17 -6.43
CA LYS A 56 -11.83 -8.40 -6.56
C LYS A 56 -10.94 -8.34 -7.80
N ALA A 57 -9.63 -8.46 -7.62
CA ALA A 57 -8.67 -8.53 -8.72
C ALA A 57 -7.38 -9.23 -8.28
N ASP A 58 -6.62 -9.79 -9.23
CA ASP A 58 -5.23 -10.15 -9.03
C ASP A 58 -4.36 -9.08 -9.72
N LEU A 59 -3.63 -8.29 -8.93
CA LEU A 59 -2.78 -7.23 -9.49
C LEU A 59 -1.60 -7.76 -10.31
N ALA A 60 -1.22 -9.03 -10.15
CA ALA A 60 -0.22 -9.67 -11.01
C ALA A 60 -0.76 -9.91 -12.44
N ASN A 61 -2.08 -9.94 -12.62
CA ASN A 61 -2.76 -10.11 -13.90
C ASN A 61 -3.20 -8.74 -14.45
N ILE A 62 -2.65 -8.35 -15.59
CA ILE A 62 -2.92 -7.05 -16.22
C ILE A 62 -4.37 -6.91 -16.68
N ASP A 63 -5.00 -7.99 -17.15
CA ASP A 63 -6.41 -7.97 -17.57
C ASP A 63 -7.34 -7.74 -16.37
N ASP A 64 -7.00 -8.29 -15.20
CA ASP A 64 -7.74 -8.04 -13.97
C ASP A 64 -7.60 -6.58 -13.53
N VAL A 65 -6.42 -5.97 -13.71
CA VAL A 65 -6.22 -4.53 -13.44
C VAL A 65 -7.08 -3.68 -14.38
N GLU A 66 -7.19 -4.01 -15.67
CA GLU A 66 -8.08 -3.30 -16.60
C GLU A 66 -9.55 -3.40 -16.19
N LYS A 67 -10.02 -4.60 -15.84
CA LYS A 67 -11.38 -4.82 -15.32
C LYS A 67 -11.62 -4.04 -14.03
N MET A 68 -10.64 -4.04 -13.13
CA MET A 68 -10.68 -3.25 -11.88
C MET A 68 -10.88 -1.77 -12.16
N VAL A 69 -10.09 -1.18 -13.06
CA VAL A 69 -10.19 0.25 -13.41
C VAL A 69 -11.53 0.57 -14.05
N SER A 70 -12.04 -0.29 -14.93
CA SER A 70 -13.36 -0.14 -15.56
C SER A 70 -14.47 -0.20 -14.50
N PHE A 71 -14.43 -1.15 -13.60
CA PHE A 71 -15.37 -1.30 -12.49
C PHE A 71 -15.37 -0.08 -11.55
N ILE A 72 -14.19 0.45 -11.20
CA ILE A 72 -14.08 1.68 -10.40
C ILE A 72 -14.73 2.87 -11.13
N LYS A 73 -14.54 2.97 -12.45
CA LYS A 73 -15.14 4.02 -13.27
C LYS A 73 -16.66 3.96 -13.26
N GLU A 74 -17.23 2.76 -13.40
CA GLU A 74 -18.68 2.53 -13.42
C GLU A 74 -19.31 2.75 -12.03
N THR A 75 -18.63 2.30 -10.96
CA THR A 75 -19.15 2.33 -9.59
C THR A 75 -19.01 3.70 -8.93
N ALA A 76 -17.83 4.33 -9.06
CA ALA A 76 -17.50 5.55 -8.34
C ALA A 76 -17.28 6.78 -9.24
N GLY A 77 -16.86 6.59 -10.48
CA GLY A 77 -16.65 7.66 -11.46
C GLY A 77 -15.45 8.57 -11.16
N ARG A 78 -14.81 8.43 -10.00
CA ARG A 78 -13.66 9.22 -9.55
C ARG A 78 -12.72 8.43 -8.64
N VAL A 79 -11.49 8.85 -8.56
CA VAL A 79 -10.52 8.43 -7.54
C VAL A 79 -9.72 9.65 -7.11
N ASP A 80 -9.68 9.90 -5.81
CA ASP A 80 -8.95 11.01 -5.19
C ASP A 80 -7.70 10.53 -4.46
N VAL A 81 -7.77 9.34 -3.88
CA VAL A 81 -6.67 8.69 -3.16
C VAL A 81 -6.46 7.27 -3.68
N LEU A 82 -5.23 6.91 -4.00
CA LEU A 82 -4.80 5.54 -4.26
C LEU A 82 -3.79 5.13 -3.21
N VAL A 83 -4.09 4.10 -2.43
CA VAL A 83 -3.16 3.47 -1.49
C VAL A 83 -2.69 2.14 -2.09
N ASN A 84 -1.46 2.10 -2.55
CA ASN A 84 -0.79 0.90 -3.02
C ASN A 84 -0.22 0.14 -1.81
N ASN A 85 -1.07 -0.68 -1.17
CA ASN A 85 -0.71 -1.46 0.01
C ASN A 85 -0.55 -2.95 -0.29
N ALA A 86 -1.19 -3.49 -1.33
CA ALA A 86 -1.07 -4.90 -1.66
C ALA A 86 0.40 -5.33 -1.76
N GLY A 87 0.74 -6.37 -1.03
CA GLY A 87 2.10 -6.90 -0.95
C GLY A 87 2.08 -8.39 -0.62
N GLN A 88 3.13 -9.09 -0.99
CA GLN A 88 3.44 -10.44 -0.55
C GLN A 88 4.95 -10.53 -0.34
N SER A 89 5.39 -11.49 0.46
CA SER A 89 6.82 -11.79 0.63
C SER A 89 7.04 -13.27 0.36
N ILE A 90 7.83 -13.56 -0.66
CA ILE A 90 8.29 -14.91 -0.97
C ILE A 90 9.72 -15.01 -0.43
N ASN A 91 9.88 -15.81 0.62
CA ASN A 91 11.14 -15.88 1.36
C ASN A 91 11.94 -17.10 0.93
N ALA A 92 13.17 -16.89 0.53
CA ALA A 92 14.19 -17.92 0.31
C ALA A 92 15.58 -17.25 0.32
N ASP A 93 16.63 -18.02 0.66
CA ASP A 93 17.98 -17.54 0.47
C ASP A 93 18.36 -17.49 -1.02
N ILE A 94 19.43 -16.77 -1.36
CA ILE A 94 19.81 -16.51 -2.76
C ILE A 94 20.09 -17.79 -3.57
N LEU A 95 20.54 -18.87 -2.93
CA LEU A 95 20.89 -20.11 -3.63
C LEU A 95 19.67 -21.00 -3.85
N SER A 96 18.67 -20.96 -2.95
CA SER A 96 17.44 -21.76 -3.02
C SER A 96 16.30 -21.08 -3.75
N MET A 97 16.35 -19.75 -3.95
CA MET A 97 15.34 -18.97 -4.66
C MET A 97 15.23 -19.44 -6.12
N LYS A 98 14.03 -19.91 -6.50
CA LYS A 98 13.73 -20.25 -7.89
C LYS A 98 13.38 -19.02 -8.70
N ILE A 99 13.67 -19.05 -10.01
CA ILE A 99 13.37 -17.91 -10.88
C ILE A 99 11.87 -17.60 -10.95
N GLU A 100 11.02 -18.62 -10.89
CA GLU A 100 9.56 -18.48 -10.90
C GLU A 100 9.06 -17.75 -9.65
N GLN A 101 9.67 -17.99 -8.48
CA GLN A 101 9.37 -17.29 -7.22
C GLN A 101 9.80 -15.81 -7.29
N PHE A 102 10.95 -15.55 -7.90
CA PHE A 102 11.42 -14.19 -8.16
C PHE A 102 10.46 -13.45 -9.10
N ASP A 103 10.04 -14.07 -10.20
CA ASP A 103 9.10 -13.49 -11.16
C ASP A 103 7.71 -13.30 -10.55
N GLU A 104 7.24 -14.23 -9.72
CA GLU A 104 6.00 -14.08 -8.96
C GLU A 104 6.06 -12.86 -8.04
N GLN A 105 7.15 -12.68 -7.29
CA GLN A 105 7.34 -11.52 -6.43
C GLN A 105 7.28 -10.21 -7.22
N ARG A 106 7.95 -10.13 -8.36
CA ARG A 106 8.00 -8.95 -9.24
C ARG A 106 6.69 -8.65 -9.94
N SER A 107 5.90 -9.68 -10.26
CA SER A 107 4.65 -9.52 -10.99
C SER A 107 3.68 -8.57 -10.29
N LEU A 108 3.66 -8.58 -8.95
CA LEU A 108 2.83 -7.69 -8.16
C LEU A 108 3.27 -6.22 -8.28
N THR A 109 4.58 -5.94 -8.21
CA THR A 109 5.10 -4.56 -8.37
C THR A 109 4.85 -4.03 -9.78
N ARG A 110 4.97 -4.87 -10.80
CA ARG A 110 4.56 -4.54 -12.16
C ARG A 110 3.07 -4.14 -12.21
N GLY A 111 2.21 -4.89 -11.52
CA GLY A 111 0.78 -4.60 -11.42
C GLY A 111 0.48 -3.30 -10.69
N VAL A 112 1.18 -3.02 -9.60
CA VAL A 112 1.07 -1.75 -8.85
C VAL A 112 1.45 -0.55 -9.73
N TRP A 113 2.56 -0.64 -10.47
CA TRP A 113 2.96 0.36 -11.44
C TRP A 113 1.88 0.59 -12.50
N TYR A 114 1.36 -0.52 -13.07
CA TYR A 114 0.35 -0.43 -14.11
C TYR A 114 -0.98 0.14 -13.60
N LEU A 115 -1.46 -0.31 -12.45
CA LEU A 115 -2.65 0.24 -11.79
C LEU A 115 -2.50 1.75 -11.56
N THR A 116 -1.36 2.17 -11.01
CA THR A 116 -1.09 3.60 -10.77
C THR A 116 -1.15 4.42 -12.06
N LYS A 117 -0.53 3.94 -13.15
CA LYS A 117 -0.61 4.56 -14.48
C LYS A 117 -2.06 4.69 -14.96
N ARG A 118 -2.88 3.65 -14.79
CA ARG A 118 -4.27 3.63 -15.23
C ARG A 118 -5.15 4.56 -14.40
N ILE A 119 -4.99 4.57 -13.07
CA ILE A 119 -5.71 5.48 -12.16
C ILE A 119 -5.35 6.94 -12.44
N LEU A 120 -4.07 7.24 -12.59
CA LEU A 120 -3.61 8.58 -12.98
C LEU A 120 -4.30 9.05 -14.26
N ARG A 121 -4.19 8.28 -15.34
CA ARG A 121 -4.74 8.62 -16.66
C ARG A 121 -6.25 8.77 -16.64
N GLN A 122 -6.95 7.87 -15.94
CA GLN A 122 -8.42 7.81 -15.98
C GLN A 122 -9.07 8.86 -15.07
N PHE A 123 -8.47 9.16 -13.88
CA PHE A 123 -9.16 9.89 -12.84
C PHE A 123 -8.44 11.17 -12.36
N MET A 124 -7.09 11.18 -12.32
CA MET A 124 -6.36 12.26 -11.64
C MET A 124 -5.82 13.34 -12.59
N LEU A 125 -5.25 12.95 -13.74
CA LEU A 125 -4.59 13.92 -14.64
C LEU A 125 -5.53 14.99 -15.15
N ARG A 126 -6.78 14.66 -15.47
CA ARG A 126 -7.76 15.61 -16.01
C ARG A 126 -8.14 16.69 -14.99
N LYS A 127 -8.26 16.32 -13.71
CA LYS A 127 -8.57 17.29 -12.64
C LYS A 127 -7.32 17.89 -12.01
N ALA A 128 -6.14 17.43 -12.41
CA ALA A 128 -4.82 17.81 -11.91
C ALA A 128 -4.67 17.72 -10.37
N ALA A 129 -5.43 16.82 -9.73
CA ALA A 129 -5.46 16.64 -8.27
C ALA A 129 -5.60 15.17 -7.90
N GLY A 130 -4.90 14.75 -6.85
CA GLY A 130 -4.96 13.39 -6.31
C GLY A 130 -3.87 13.10 -5.30
N ARG A 131 -3.97 11.96 -4.63
CA ARG A 131 -2.97 11.46 -3.66
C ARG A 131 -2.64 10.01 -4.00
N ILE A 132 -1.37 9.70 -4.11
CA ILE A 132 -0.85 8.34 -4.31
C ILE A 132 0.05 8.04 -3.12
N ILE A 133 -0.29 7.01 -2.36
CA ILE A 133 0.43 6.61 -1.15
C ILE A 133 0.87 5.17 -1.32
N ASN A 134 2.17 4.96 -1.38
CA ASN A 134 2.77 3.65 -1.54
C ASN A 134 3.18 3.09 -0.18
N ILE A 135 2.80 1.86 0.16
CA ILE A 135 3.26 1.18 1.37
C ILE A 135 4.49 0.35 1.02
N SER A 136 5.66 0.92 1.29
CA SER A 136 6.93 0.23 1.10
C SER A 136 7.30 -0.62 2.32
N SER A 137 8.51 -0.59 2.81
CA SER A 137 8.96 -1.28 4.03
C SER A 137 10.33 -0.76 4.43
N VAL A 138 10.61 -0.80 5.73
CA VAL A 138 11.95 -0.55 6.27
C VAL A 138 13.01 -1.45 5.63
N VAL A 139 12.66 -2.70 5.25
CA VAL A 139 13.62 -3.62 4.62
C VAL A 139 14.08 -3.17 3.24
N GLY A 140 13.32 -2.30 2.56
CA GLY A 140 13.79 -1.64 1.33
C GLY A 140 15.02 -0.76 1.53
N HIS A 141 15.30 -0.38 2.78
CA HIS A 141 16.44 0.47 3.18
C HIS A 141 17.53 -0.32 3.91
N THR A 142 17.13 -1.25 4.78
CA THR A 142 18.09 -2.03 5.61
C THR A 142 18.57 -3.33 4.96
N GLY A 143 17.81 -3.86 4.00
CA GLY A 143 17.94 -5.25 3.60
C GLY A 143 17.36 -6.21 4.65
N ASN A 144 17.10 -7.45 4.25
CA ASN A 144 16.80 -8.55 5.17
C ASN A 144 17.19 -9.90 4.55
N ALA A 145 17.92 -10.73 5.29
CA ALA A 145 18.32 -12.05 4.85
C ALA A 145 17.08 -12.91 4.50
N GLY A 146 17.15 -13.63 3.39
CA GLY A 146 16.04 -14.46 2.90
C GLY A 146 14.89 -13.69 2.22
N GLN A 147 14.99 -12.37 2.06
CA GLN A 147 13.96 -11.52 1.46
C GLN A 147 14.47 -10.66 0.30
N ILE A 148 15.49 -11.11 -0.42
CA ILE A 148 16.13 -10.29 -1.48
C ILE A 148 15.10 -9.75 -2.48
N PRO A 149 14.24 -10.54 -3.14
CA PRO A 149 13.29 -9.99 -4.10
C PRO A 149 12.29 -9.02 -3.45
N TYR A 150 11.79 -9.33 -2.25
CA TYR A 150 10.90 -8.44 -1.52
C TYR A 150 11.56 -7.09 -1.19
N THR A 151 12.80 -7.13 -0.72
CA THR A 151 13.61 -5.93 -0.46
C THR A 151 13.80 -5.09 -1.71
N MET A 152 14.16 -5.73 -2.84
CA MET A 152 14.29 -5.06 -4.14
C MET A 152 13.00 -4.36 -4.56
N GLU A 153 11.85 -5.03 -4.43
CA GLU A 153 10.55 -4.48 -4.81
C GLU A 153 10.13 -3.29 -3.92
N LYS A 154 10.43 -3.35 -2.62
CA LYS A 154 10.13 -2.24 -1.70
C LYS A 154 11.04 -1.04 -1.93
N ALA A 155 12.32 -1.25 -2.21
CA ALA A 155 13.24 -0.19 -2.63
C ALA A 155 12.82 0.42 -4.00
N ALA A 156 12.41 -0.42 -4.95
CA ALA A 156 11.90 0.03 -6.24
C ALA A 156 10.63 0.90 -6.10
N LEU A 157 9.75 0.59 -5.15
CA LEU A 157 8.55 1.36 -4.89
C LEU A 157 8.88 2.77 -4.33
N ASP A 158 9.92 2.90 -3.50
CA ASP A 158 10.40 4.19 -3.01
C ASP A 158 11.05 5.01 -4.13
N ALA A 159 11.83 4.38 -5.02
CA ALA A 159 12.37 5.02 -6.21
C ALA A 159 11.25 5.47 -7.17
N PHE A 160 10.23 4.63 -7.39
CA PHE A 160 9.04 4.96 -8.18
C PHE A 160 8.32 6.19 -7.62
N THR A 161 8.14 6.27 -6.29
CA THR A 161 7.54 7.41 -5.60
C THR A 161 8.26 8.72 -5.94
N LYS A 162 9.58 8.73 -5.81
CA LYS A 162 10.40 9.92 -6.07
C LYS A 162 10.34 10.34 -7.53
N SER A 163 10.45 9.39 -8.46
CA SER A 163 10.41 9.67 -9.91
C SER A 163 9.04 10.17 -10.33
N LEU A 164 7.97 9.53 -9.89
CA LEU A 164 6.61 9.92 -10.26
C LEU A 164 6.24 11.31 -9.73
N ALA A 165 6.69 11.66 -8.52
CA ALA A 165 6.49 13.01 -7.97
C ALA A 165 7.14 14.09 -8.88
N GLN A 166 8.31 13.82 -9.47
CA GLN A 166 8.96 14.74 -10.41
C GLN A 166 8.22 14.84 -11.75
N GLU A 167 7.70 13.74 -12.27
CA GLU A 167 6.92 13.73 -13.52
C GLU A 167 5.59 14.50 -13.38
N LEU A 168 5.03 14.55 -12.16
CA LEU A 168 3.76 15.22 -11.87
C LEU A 168 3.92 16.70 -11.44
N ARG A 169 5.13 17.25 -11.59
CA ARG A 169 5.41 18.65 -11.26
C ARG A 169 4.35 19.63 -11.82
N GLY A 170 3.96 20.59 -11.00
CA GLY A 170 2.97 21.62 -11.38
C GLY A 170 1.51 21.17 -11.24
N ARG A 171 1.26 19.97 -10.69
CA ARG A 171 -0.08 19.45 -10.38
C ARG A 171 -0.25 19.24 -8.89
N ASP A 172 -1.48 19.35 -8.40
CA ASP A 172 -1.82 18.93 -7.02
C ASP A 172 -2.03 17.41 -6.94
N ILE A 173 -1.12 16.65 -7.57
CA ILE A 173 -1.06 15.19 -7.44
C ILE A 173 0.19 14.86 -6.65
N LEU A 174 -0.01 14.49 -5.38
CA LEU A 174 1.09 14.22 -4.45
C LEU A 174 1.35 12.71 -4.37
N VAL A 175 2.61 12.34 -4.42
CA VAL A 175 3.05 10.94 -4.41
C VAL A 175 4.02 10.74 -3.28
N ASN A 176 3.67 9.91 -2.30
CA ASN A 176 4.52 9.63 -1.15
C ASN A 176 4.58 8.13 -0.86
N SER A 177 5.63 7.72 -0.19
CA SER A 177 5.80 6.36 0.32
C SER A 177 5.82 6.38 1.84
N ILE A 178 5.24 5.37 2.45
CA ILE A 178 5.38 5.08 3.86
C ILE A 178 6.20 3.80 3.96
N ALA A 179 7.26 3.81 4.76
CA ALA A 179 8.12 2.66 5.04
C ALA A 179 7.83 2.16 6.48
N PRO A 180 6.87 1.22 6.65
CA PRO A 180 6.60 0.62 7.94
C PRO A 180 7.79 -0.16 8.45
N GLY A 181 7.95 -0.19 9.77
CA GLY A 181 8.79 -1.14 10.47
C GLY A 181 8.10 -2.49 10.63
N PHE A 182 8.31 -3.10 11.79
CA PHE A 182 7.66 -4.36 12.15
C PHE A 182 6.26 -4.07 12.72
N ILE A 183 5.23 -4.47 11.99
CA ILE A 183 3.82 -4.17 12.30
C ILE A 183 3.07 -5.45 12.59
N GLU A 184 2.23 -5.44 13.62
CA GLU A 184 1.37 -6.56 14.01
C GLU A 184 0.33 -6.85 12.92
N THR A 185 0.49 -7.98 12.23
CA THR A 185 -0.37 -8.45 11.14
C THR A 185 -0.37 -9.97 11.12
N ASP A 186 -1.31 -10.58 10.38
CA ASP A 186 -1.34 -12.03 10.17
C ASP A 186 0.05 -12.59 9.72
N MET A 187 0.83 -11.79 8.99
CA MET A 187 2.17 -12.15 8.49
C MET A 187 3.22 -12.22 9.62
N THR A 188 3.12 -11.37 10.63
CA THR A 188 4.08 -11.28 11.73
C THR A 188 3.67 -12.12 12.93
N GLU A 189 2.39 -12.49 13.02
CA GLU A 189 1.83 -13.28 14.11
C GLU A 189 2.43 -14.70 14.15
N THR A 190 2.72 -15.28 12.99
CA THR A 190 3.26 -16.63 12.82
C THR A 190 4.75 -16.77 13.13
N LEU A 191 5.46 -15.69 13.43
CA LEU A 191 6.90 -15.73 13.70
C LEU A 191 7.19 -16.35 15.07
N PRO A 192 8.27 -17.15 15.19
CA PRO A 192 8.71 -17.69 16.46
C PRO A 192 9.01 -16.59 17.49
N PRO A 193 8.74 -16.81 18.79
CA PRO A 193 8.98 -15.83 19.86
C PRO A 193 10.41 -15.25 19.84
N GLU A 194 11.41 -16.10 19.67
CA GLU A 194 12.83 -15.72 19.63
C GLU A 194 13.14 -14.73 18.49
N VAL A 195 12.45 -14.89 17.35
CA VAL A 195 12.59 -13.97 16.20
C VAL A 195 11.94 -12.64 16.53
N LYS A 196 10.75 -12.66 17.15
CA LYS A 196 10.05 -11.43 17.61
C LYS A 196 10.90 -10.67 18.61
N ASP A 197 11.48 -11.35 19.61
CA ASP A 197 12.32 -10.72 20.64
C ASP A 197 13.57 -10.08 20.03
N ARG A 198 14.21 -10.74 19.07
CA ARG A 198 15.37 -10.19 18.33
C ARG A 198 14.98 -8.94 17.55
N ILE A 199 13.82 -8.93 16.90
CA ILE A 199 13.34 -7.78 16.15
C ILE A 199 13.01 -6.63 17.12
N MET A 200 12.31 -6.92 18.21
CA MET A 200 11.95 -5.91 19.22
C MET A 200 13.18 -5.25 19.85
N ALA A 201 14.24 -6.01 20.07
CA ALA A 201 15.51 -5.47 20.58
C ALA A 201 16.13 -4.40 19.66
N GLY A 202 15.83 -4.42 18.36
CA GLY A 202 16.27 -3.40 17.39
C GLY A 202 15.34 -2.19 17.29
N ILE A 203 14.15 -2.24 17.87
CA ILE A 203 13.15 -1.16 17.79
C ILE A 203 13.35 -0.20 18.97
N ALA A 204 13.68 1.07 18.72
CA ALA A 204 13.93 2.05 19.80
C ALA A 204 12.72 2.24 20.74
N LEU A 205 11.49 2.11 20.23
CA LEU A 205 10.27 2.12 21.04
C LEU A 205 10.02 0.83 21.84
N GLY A 206 10.84 -0.22 21.67
CA GLY A 206 10.75 -1.48 22.40
C GLY A 206 9.47 -2.29 22.17
N ARG A 207 8.72 -2.01 21.11
CA ARG A 207 7.48 -2.72 20.75
C ARG A 207 7.26 -2.80 19.26
N ILE A 208 6.47 -3.77 18.85
CA ILE A 208 5.93 -3.89 17.49
C ILE A 208 4.90 -2.77 17.27
N GLY A 209 4.86 -2.20 16.07
CA GLY A 209 3.86 -1.19 15.68
C GLY A 209 2.50 -1.83 15.36
N ARG A 210 1.44 -1.03 15.44
CA ARG A 210 0.08 -1.46 15.09
C ARG A 210 -0.31 -0.96 13.70
N PRO A 211 -1.18 -1.67 12.96
CA PRO A 211 -1.67 -1.24 11.66
C PRO A 211 -2.26 0.16 11.65
N GLU A 212 -2.93 0.56 12.74
CA GLU A 212 -3.54 1.88 12.91
C GLU A 212 -2.51 3.01 12.92
N GLU A 213 -1.29 2.77 13.40
CA GLU A 213 -0.21 3.75 13.41
C GLU A 213 0.26 4.09 11.98
N ILE A 214 0.23 3.12 11.08
CA ILE A 214 0.47 3.34 9.64
C ILE A 214 -0.73 4.05 9.00
N ALA A 215 -1.95 3.60 9.31
CA ALA A 215 -3.17 4.16 8.75
C ALA A 215 -3.39 5.64 9.09
N GLN A 216 -2.98 6.07 10.28
CA GLN A 216 -3.00 7.49 10.67
C GLN A 216 -2.12 8.36 9.77
N VAL A 217 -0.95 7.86 9.37
CA VAL A 217 -0.06 8.58 8.45
C VAL A 217 -0.64 8.58 7.03
N VAL A 218 -1.29 7.48 6.61
CA VAL A 218 -2.03 7.43 5.33
C VAL A 218 -3.14 8.49 5.32
N ALA A 219 -3.97 8.55 6.36
CA ALA A 219 -5.05 9.55 6.48
C ALA A 219 -4.50 10.99 6.50
N PHE A 220 -3.42 11.24 7.24
CA PHE A 220 -2.75 12.54 7.24
C PHE A 220 -2.28 12.95 5.83
N LEU A 221 -1.61 12.07 5.10
CA LEU A 221 -1.16 12.35 3.73
C LEU A 221 -2.32 12.53 2.76
N ALA A 222 -3.41 11.81 2.96
CA ALA A 222 -4.60 11.93 2.13
C ALA A 222 -5.30 13.28 2.27
N VAL A 223 -5.34 13.85 3.49
CA VAL A 223 -6.17 15.01 3.83
C VAL A 223 -5.34 16.27 4.11
N LYS A 224 -4.24 16.14 4.88
CA LYS A 224 -3.51 17.29 5.45
C LYS A 224 -2.11 17.50 4.86
N GLY A 225 -1.51 16.49 4.25
CA GLY A 225 -0.13 16.50 3.75
C GLY A 225 0.06 17.31 2.46
N SER A 226 -0.49 18.52 2.35
CA SER A 226 -0.56 19.31 1.10
C SER A 226 0.79 19.80 0.56
N TYR A 227 1.85 19.79 1.36
CA TYR A 227 3.20 20.20 0.93
C TYR A 227 4.24 19.08 1.03
N ILE A 228 3.76 17.81 1.03
CA ILE A 228 4.61 16.62 1.10
C ILE A 228 4.43 15.82 -0.20
N THR A 229 5.49 15.71 -1.00
CA THR A 229 5.52 14.87 -2.20
C THR A 229 6.94 14.36 -2.46
N GLY A 230 7.07 13.18 -3.06
CA GLY A 230 8.34 12.53 -3.33
C GLY A 230 9.05 12.00 -2.09
N SER A 231 8.39 11.99 -0.94
CA SER A 231 8.98 11.62 0.36
C SER A 231 8.76 10.15 0.68
N VAL A 232 9.73 9.57 1.40
CA VAL A 232 9.60 8.27 2.07
C VAL A 232 9.52 8.55 3.57
N ILE A 233 8.37 8.27 4.16
CA ILE A 233 8.09 8.52 5.58
C ILE A 233 8.29 7.23 6.35
N HIS A 234 9.28 7.21 7.22
CA HIS A 234 9.58 6.06 8.08
C HIS A 234 8.64 6.02 9.29
N VAL A 235 7.87 4.92 9.42
CA VAL A 235 6.97 4.65 10.55
C VAL A 235 7.34 3.30 11.13
N ASN A 236 8.45 3.25 11.86
CA ASN A 236 9.14 2.01 12.20
C ASN A 236 9.63 1.92 13.65
N GLY A 237 9.16 2.82 14.53
CA GLY A 237 9.54 2.82 15.95
C GLY A 237 11.03 3.07 16.20
N GLY A 238 11.75 3.68 15.26
CA GLY A 238 13.18 3.93 15.36
C GLY A 238 14.06 2.72 14.97
N LEU A 239 13.48 1.72 14.30
CA LEU A 239 14.25 0.57 13.75
C LEU A 239 15.24 1.02 12.65
N TYR A 240 14.92 2.10 11.96
CA TYR A 240 15.78 2.72 10.96
C TYR A 240 15.58 4.24 10.98
N GLY A 241 16.67 4.98 11.03
CA GLY A 241 16.65 6.45 11.21
C GLY A 241 16.78 7.30 9.93
N GLY A 242 16.88 6.67 8.75
CA GLY A 242 17.02 7.38 7.46
C GLY A 242 18.47 7.63 7.08
#